data_df7a5b8ebfcdccb31c62fd6c0f616096
#
_entry.id   df7a5b8ebfcdccb31c62fd6c0f616096
#
_cell.length_a   1.000
_cell.length_b   1.000
_cell.length_c   1.000
_cell.angle_alpha   90.00
_cell.angle_beta   90.00
_cell.angle_gamma   90.00
#
_symmetry.space_group_name_H-M   'P 1'
#
loop_
_entity.id
_entity.type
_entity.pdbx_description
1 polymer ?
#
loop_
_entity_poly.entity_id
_entity_poly.type
_entity_poly.pdbx_seq_one_letter_code
_entity_poly.pdbx_strand_id
1 'polypeptide(L)'
;METNVNSGQIEIRGPYGSVFLYTHDLAHNILHIVYDVLNRKVKWEDPDYLARMLFCKLVPPESWNSDKGFGIGTQMYYDIKLLITIDTVSKRIIITNFEMDGAYGRSLHYEFDKFIENFTNGANL
;
A
#
# COMPACT_ATOMS: atom_id res chain seq x y z
N MET A 1 -17.65 -17.69 -5.76
CA MET A 1 -16.32 -17.56 -5.18
C MET A 1 -16.23 -16.31 -4.32
N GLU A 2 -15.72 -16.45 -3.15
CA GLU A 2 -15.67 -15.32 -2.25
C GLU A 2 -14.52 -14.39 -2.58
N THR A 3 -14.79 -13.10 -2.51
CA THR A 3 -13.76 -12.10 -2.60
C THR A 3 -12.97 -12.12 -1.30
N ASN A 4 -11.65 -12.01 -1.40
CA ASN A 4 -10.82 -11.92 -0.22
C ASN A 4 -10.90 -10.51 0.34
N VAL A 5 -11.78 -10.30 1.31
CA VAL A 5 -12.06 -8.98 1.85
C VAL A 5 -10.94 -8.44 2.72
N ASN A 6 -9.91 -9.25 3.00
CA ASN A 6 -8.77 -8.80 3.80
C ASN A 6 -7.51 -8.58 2.97
N SER A 7 -7.60 -8.76 1.67
CA SER A 7 -6.46 -8.56 0.78
C SER A 7 -6.19 -7.09 0.53
N GLY A 8 -4.93 -6.75 0.42
CA GLY A 8 -4.51 -5.41 0.09
C GLY A 8 -3.31 -5.40 -0.81
N GLN A 9 -3.11 -4.27 -1.47
CA GLN A 9 -1.99 -4.12 -2.38
C GLN A 9 -1.44 -2.71 -2.28
N ILE A 10 -0.13 -2.60 -2.39
CA ILE A 10 0.56 -1.31 -2.44
C ILE A 10 1.24 -1.21 -3.80
N GLU A 11 0.90 -0.18 -4.55
CA GLU A 11 1.60 0.13 -5.79
C GLU A 11 2.61 1.23 -5.51
N ILE A 12 3.88 0.97 -5.84
CA ILE A 12 4.91 1.99 -5.78
C ILE A 12 5.24 2.38 -7.21
N ARG A 13 4.85 3.60 -7.57
CA ARG A 13 4.96 4.09 -8.94
C ARG A 13 6.16 5.00 -9.08
N GLY A 14 7.02 4.66 -10.02
CA GLY A 14 8.16 5.49 -10.38
C GLY A 14 8.03 5.99 -11.81
N PRO A 15 9.09 6.66 -12.32
CA PRO A 15 9.05 7.24 -13.66
C PRO A 15 9.02 6.20 -14.77
N TYR A 16 9.41 4.97 -14.50
CA TYR A 16 9.53 3.94 -15.53
C TYR A 16 8.59 2.75 -15.30
N GLY A 17 7.73 2.84 -14.33
CA GLY A 17 6.79 1.76 -14.06
C GLY A 17 6.51 1.62 -12.59
N SER A 18 5.83 0.53 -12.26
CA SER A 18 5.37 0.27 -10.90
C SER A 18 5.78 -1.10 -10.43
N VAL A 19 5.98 -1.23 -9.13
CA VAL A 19 6.03 -2.53 -8.48
C VAL A 19 4.86 -2.62 -7.52
N PHE A 20 4.32 -3.83 -7.36
CA PHE A 20 3.16 -4.08 -6.53
C PHE A 20 3.52 -5.02 -5.40
N LEU A 21 3.19 -4.63 -4.18
CA LEU A 21 3.34 -5.47 -3.00
C LEU A 21 1.94 -5.94 -2.60
N TYR A 22 1.82 -7.22 -2.30
CA TYR A 22 0.52 -7.83 -2.05
C TYR A 22 0.49 -8.47 -0.67
N THR A 23 -0.64 -8.33 0.02
CA THR A 23 -0.90 -9.09 1.24
C THR A 23 -2.29 -9.70 1.20
N HIS A 24 -2.39 -10.96 1.62
CA HIS A 24 -3.63 -11.70 1.58
C HIS A 24 -4.55 -11.35 2.75
N ASP A 25 -3.99 -11.11 3.92
CA ASP A 25 -4.79 -11.03 5.15
C ASP A 25 -4.66 -9.73 5.93
N LEU A 26 -3.84 -8.80 5.50
CA LEU A 26 -3.47 -7.67 6.32
C LEU A 26 -3.82 -6.32 5.70
N ALA A 27 -4.91 -6.27 4.94
CA ALA A 27 -5.30 -5.03 4.26
C ALA A 27 -5.42 -3.86 5.24
N HIS A 28 -5.95 -4.11 6.42
CA HIS A 28 -6.15 -3.05 7.41
C HIS A 28 -4.83 -2.52 7.97
N ASN A 29 -3.72 -3.27 7.83
CA ASN A 29 -2.42 -2.84 8.35
C ASN A 29 -1.58 -2.10 7.34
N ILE A 30 -1.90 -2.19 6.04
CA ILE A 30 -1.00 -1.60 5.05
C ILE A 30 -0.98 -0.08 5.13
N LEU A 31 -2.07 0.53 5.58
CA LEU A 31 -2.11 1.98 5.74
C LEU A 31 -1.15 2.44 6.82
N HIS A 32 -1.08 1.70 7.95
CA HIS A 32 -0.10 1.97 8.99
C HIS A 32 1.33 1.80 8.50
N ILE A 33 1.56 0.75 7.72
CA ILE A 33 2.88 0.47 7.16
C ILE A 33 3.33 1.60 6.24
N VAL A 34 2.44 2.05 5.36
CA VAL A 34 2.74 3.16 4.46
C VAL A 34 3.00 4.44 5.26
N TYR A 35 2.18 4.71 6.27
CA TYR A 35 2.39 5.87 7.12
C TYR A 35 3.76 5.83 7.77
N ASP A 36 4.14 4.70 8.35
CA ASP A 36 5.42 4.57 9.04
C ASP A 36 6.60 4.86 8.12
N VAL A 37 6.54 4.35 6.90
CA VAL A 37 7.63 4.54 5.95
C VAL A 37 7.68 5.99 5.47
N LEU A 38 6.55 6.56 5.10
CA LEU A 38 6.52 7.94 4.60
C LEU A 38 6.84 8.96 5.69
N ASN A 39 6.46 8.67 6.93
CA ASN A 39 6.70 9.58 8.05
C ASN A 39 8.18 9.74 8.38
N ARG A 40 9.02 8.85 7.90
CA ARG A 40 10.47 9.01 8.03
C ARG A 40 11.01 10.16 7.21
N LYS A 41 10.28 10.56 6.17
CA LYS A 41 10.64 11.68 5.28
C LYS A 41 12.01 11.52 4.64
N VAL A 42 12.31 10.28 4.23
CA VAL A 42 13.59 9.92 3.63
C VAL A 42 13.33 9.39 2.22
N LYS A 43 14.01 9.98 1.25
CA LYS A 43 14.05 9.47 -0.13
C LYS A 43 12.66 9.27 -0.75
N TRP A 44 11.79 10.23 -0.57
CA TRP A 44 10.44 10.17 -1.14
C TRP A 44 10.41 10.06 -2.65
N GLU A 45 11.48 10.48 -3.32
CA GLU A 45 11.60 10.44 -4.77
C GLU A 45 12.19 9.13 -5.30
N ASP A 46 12.56 8.23 -4.40
CA ASP A 46 13.25 6.99 -4.77
C ASP A 46 12.29 5.80 -4.62
N PRO A 47 11.69 5.33 -5.73
CA PRO A 47 10.72 4.22 -5.64
C PRO A 47 11.36 2.92 -5.17
N ASP A 48 12.62 2.67 -5.50
CA ASP A 48 13.29 1.44 -5.08
C ASP A 48 13.47 1.41 -3.57
N TYR A 49 13.87 2.54 -3.00
CA TYR A 49 14.03 2.64 -1.56
C TYR A 49 12.69 2.43 -0.85
N LEU A 50 11.65 3.12 -1.32
CA LEU A 50 10.33 3.01 -0.68
C LEU A 50 9.78 1.59 -0.81
N ALA A 51 9.94 0.98 -1.98
CA ALA A 51 9.47 -0.39 -2.17
C ALA A 51 10.15 -1.36 -1.22
N ARG A 52 11.47 -1.22 -1.06
CA ARG A 52 12.22 -2.10 -0.15
C ARG A 52 11.79 -1.90 1.29
N MET A 53 11.64 -0.65 1.73
CA MET A 53 11.25 -0.38 3.11
C MET A 53 9.84 -0.88 3.39
N LEU A 54 8.93 -0.70 2.45
CA LEU A 54 7.57 -1.18 2.59
C LEU A 54 7.53 -2.70 2.64
N PHE A 55 8.28 -3.36 1.77
CA PHE A 55 8.33 -4.82 1.76
C PHE A 55 8.87 -5.37 3.07
N CYS A 56 9.93 -4.77 3.59
CA CYS A 56 10.52 -5.22 4.85
C CYS A 56 9.55 -5.09 6.02
N LYS A 57 8.69 -4.10 5.98
CA LYS A 57 7.67 -3.94 7.02
C LYS A 57 6.47 -4.83 6.79
N LEU A 58 6.16 -5.12 5.53
CA LEU A 58 4.99 -5.92 5.20
C LEU A 58 5.19 -7.39 5.53
N VAL A 59 6.39 -7.91 5.30
CA VAL A 59 6.68 -9.34 5.44
C VAL A 59 7.68 -9.55 6.59
N PRO A 60 7.19 -9.84 7.79
CA PRO A 60 8.10 -10.09 8.92
C PRO A 60 8.88 -11.39 8.68
N PRO A 61 10.10 -11.48 9.22
CA PRO A 61 10.96 -12.65 9.00
C PRO A 61 10.33 -13.99 9.38
N GLU A 62 9.51 -14.00 10.41
CA GLU A 62 8.87 -15.24 10.84
C GLU A 62 7.86 -15.77 9.82
N SER A 63 7.50 -14.98 8.82
CA SER A 63 6.55 -15.40 7.80
C SER A 63 7.22 -15.96 6.55
N TRP A 64 8.54 -16.00 6.50
CA TRP A 64 9.26 -16.38 5.28
C TRP A 64 9.00 -17.81 4.84
N ASN A 65 8.69 -18.68 5.76
CA ASN A 65 8.43 -20.08 5.48
C ASN A 65 6.96 -20.44 5.50
N SER A 66 6.08 -19.44 5.57
CA SER A 66 4.65 -19.70 5.57
C SER A 66 4.10 -19.53 4.17
N ASP A 67 2.98 -20.18 3.90
CA ASP A 67 2.26 -20.01 2.65
C ASP A 67 1.19 -18.93 2.76
N LYS A 68 1.35 -18.02 3.70
CA LYS A 68 0.51 -16.82 3.74
C LYS A 68 0.84 -15.95 2.55
N GLY A 69 -0.16 -15.35 1.99
CA GLY A 69 -0.04 -14.66 0.73
C GLY A 69 0.59 -13.29 0.82
N PHE A 70 1.91 -13.25 0.93
CA PHE A 70 2.67 -12.04 0.67
C PHE A 70 3.30 -12.17 -0.70
N GLY A 71 3.37 -11.08 -1.42
CA GLY A 71 3.96 -11.16 -2.73
C GLY A 71 4.45 -9.83 -3.24
N ILE A 72 5.26 -9.93 -4.27
CA ILE A 72 5.76 -8.77 -5.02
C ILE A 72 5.60 -9.10 -6.49
N GLY A 73 5.17 -8.15 -7.29
CA GLY A 73 4.94 -8.41 -8.70
C GLY A 73 4.82 -7.14 -9.50
N THR A 74 4.40 -7.32 -10.75
CA THR A 74 4.28 -6.22 -11.71
C THR A 74 2.85 -6.00 -12.15
N GLN A 75 1.90 -6.69 -11.54
CA GLN A 75 0.49 -6.59 -11.93
C GLN A 75 -0.37 -6.22 -10.73
N MET A 76 -1.42 -5.46 -11.02
CA MET A 76 -2.43 -5.15 -10.03
C MET A 76 -3.48 -6.24 -10.02
N TYR A 77 -3.88 -6.66 -8.82
CA TYR A 77 -5.01 -7.57 -8.64
C TYR A 77 -6.26 -6.77 -8.31
N TYR A 78 -7.41 -7.27 -8.77
CA TYR A 78 -8.68 -6.56 -8.61
C TYR A 78 -9.57 -7.15 -7.51
N ASP A 79 -9.24 -8.33 -7.02
CA ASP A 79 -9.99 -8.96 -5.93
C ASP A 79 -9.39 -8.60 -4.57
N ILE A 80 -9.12 -7.33 -4.38
CA ILE A 80 -8.54 -6.81 -3.15
C ILE A 80 -9.49 -5.79 -2.53
N LYS A 81 -9.36 -5.61 -1.22
CA LYS A 81 -10.16 -4.64 -0.49
C LYS A 81 -9.58 -3.24 -0.58
N LEU A 82 -8.27 -3.14 -0.54
CA LEU A 82 -7.60 -1.85 -0.40
C LEU A 82 -6.39 -1.79 -1.31
N LEU A 83 -6.30 -0.73 -2.08
CA LEU A 83 -5.12 -0.43 -2.89
C LEU A 83 -4.57 0.92 -2.47
N ILE A 84 -3.29 0.96 -2.14
CA ILE A 84 -2.60 2.21 -1.84
C ILE A 84 -1.56 2.43 -2.93
N THR A 85 -1.71 3.52 -3.68
CA THR A 85 -0.76 3.88 -4.73
C THR A 85 0.13 4.99 -4.21
N ILE A 86 1.43 4.75 -4.22
CA ILE A 86 2.43 5.73 -3.82
C ILE A 86 3.13 6.19 -5.08
N ASP A 87 2.81 7.40 -5.51
CA ASP A 87 3.38 7.96 -6.75
C ASP A 87 4.57 8.83 -6.37
N THR A 88 5.77 8.32 -6.63
CA THR A 88 6.99 9.01 -6.24
C THR A 88 7.31 10.18 -7.18
N VAL A 89 6.74 10.19 -8.37
CA VAL A 89 6.97 11.28 -9.32
C VAL A 89 6.21 12.52 -8.88
N SER A 90 4.93 12.37 -8.58
CA SER A 90 4.09 13.49 -8.15
C SER A 90 4.10 13.69 -6.63
N LYS A 91 4.68 12.74 -5.88
CA LYS A 91 4.67 12.73 -4.41
C LYS A 91 3.27 12.76 -3.85
N ARG A 92 2.43 11.92 -4.41
CA ARG A 92 1.03 11.77 -3.99
C ARG A 92 0.74 10.34 -3.61
N ILE A 93 -0.18 10.19 -2.68
CA ILE A 93 -0.68 8.88 -2.28
C ILE A 93 -2.16 8.83 -2.63
N ILE A 94 -2.58 7.70 -3.19
CA ILE A 94 -3.96 7.45 -3.55
C ILE A 94 -4.43 6.23 -2.79
N ILE A 95 -5.46 6.38 -1.99
CA ILE A 95 -6.02 5.29 -1.20
C ILE A 95 -7.35 4.91 -1.82
N THR A 96 -7.43 3.72 -2.39
CA THR A 96 -8.64 3.23 -3.04
C THR A 96 -9.22 2.09 -2.24
N ASN A 97 -10.42 2.28 -1.74
CA ASN A 97 -11.14 1.27 -0.98
C ASN A 97 -12.23 0.68 -1.87
N PHE A 98 -12.11 -0.61 -2.19
CA PHE A 98 -13.06 -1.28 -3.07
C PHE A 98 -14.23 -1.79 -2.25
N GLU A 99 -15.42 -1.32 -2.60
CA GLU A 99 -16.63 -1.73 -1.90
C GLU A 99 -17.02 -3.15 -2.27
N MET A 100 -17.79 -3.78 -1.40
CA MET A 100 -18.12 -5.20 -1.51
C MET A 100 -19.00 -5.53 -2.71
N ASP A 101 -19.77 -4.59 -3.19
CA ASP A 101 -20.71 -4.86 -4.27
C ASP A 101 -20.10 -4.74 -5.65
N GLY A 102 -18.78 -4.63 -5.71
CA GLY A 102 -18.08 -4.52 -6.98
C GLY A 102 -18.15 -3.18 -7.65
N ALA A 103 -18.76 -2.21 -7.03
CA ALA A 103 -18.75 -0.85 -7.54
C ALA A 103 -17.34 -0.29 -7.45
N TYR A 104 -17.09 0.76 -8.21
CA TYR A 104 -15.82 1.45 -8.13
C TYR A 104 -15.63 1.96 -6.72
N GLY A 105 -14.48 1.64 -6.14
CA GLY A 105 -14.17 2.07 -4.80
C GLY A 105 -14.01 3.57 -4.73
N ARG A 106 -14.02 4.07 -3.51
CA ARG A 106 -13.70 5.47 -3.28
C ARG A 106 -12.20 5.65 -3.23
N SER A 107 -11.73 6.74 -3.83
CA SER A 107 -10.32 7.09 -3.81
C SER A 107 -10.13 8.40 -3.08
N LEU A 108 -9.17 8.39 -2.18
CA LEU A 108 -8.72 9.59 -1.49
C LEU A 108 -7.32 9.92 -1.97
N HIS A 109 -7.09 11.19 -2.26
CA HIS A 109 -5.83 11.65 -2.82
C HIS A 109 -5.20 12.64 -1.86
N TYR A 110 -3.92 12.41 -1.53
CA TYR A 110 -3.17 13.30 -0.66
C TYR A 110 -1.77 13.50 -1.22
N GLU A 111 -1.21 14.67 -0.99
CA GLU A 111 0.24 14.83 -1.08
C GLU A 111 0.85 14.11 0.12
N PHE A 112 2.11 13.69 0.00
CA PHE A 112 2.75 12.94 1.08
C PHE A 112 2.69 13.69 2.42
N ASP A 113 3.00 14.99 2.41
CA ASP A 113 2.94 15.81 3.61
C ASP A 113 1.54 15.83 4.23
N LYS A 114 0.53 15.96 3.40
CA LYS A 114 -0.86 16.03 3.87
C LYS A 114 -1.34 14.69 4.40
N PHE A 115 -0.90 13.61 3.78
CA PHE A 115 -1.21 12.28 4.28
C PHE A 115 -0.66 12.09 5.70
N ILE A 116 0.62 12.45 5.89
CA ILE A 116 1.26 12.33 7.20
C ILE A 116 0.53 13.19 8.22
N GLU A 117 0.22 14.44 7.87
CA GLU A 117 -0.47 15.36 8.76
C GLU A 117 -1.83 14.82 9.18
N ASN A 118 -2.60 14.30 8.23
CA ASN A 118 -3.95 13.81 8.50
C ASN A 118 -3.97 12.55 9.35
N PHE A 119 -2.94 11.71 9.25
CA PHE A 119 -2.94 10.42 9.92
C PHE A 119 -1.99 10.36 11.11
N THR A 120 -1.30 11.45 11.43
CA THR A 120 -0.34 11.49 12.53
C THR A 120 -0.98 11.15 13.88
N ASN A 121 -2.21 11.56 14.10
CA ASN A 121 -2.89 11.33 15.37
C ASN A 121 -3.67 10.03 15.40
N GLY A 122 -3.43 9.16 14.44
CA GLY A 122 -4.11 7.88 14.36
C GLY A 122 -5.56 7.97 13.90
N ALA A 123 -6.04 9.13 13.55
CA ALA A 123 -7.38 9.27 13.05
C ALA A 123 -7.49 8.52 11.72
N ASN A 124 -8.53 7.72 11.57
CA ASN A 124 -8.84 7.00 10.34
C ASN A 124 -7.86 5.88 9.99
N LEU A 125 -6.97 5.54 10.89
CA LEU A 125 -6.11 4.36 10.67
C LEU A 125 -6.65 3.11 11.38
#